data_530b70c0b77f8ad1722b9ba93c2aa7c3
#
_entry.id   530b70c0b77f8ad1722b9ba93c2aa7c3
#
_cell.length_a   1.000
_cell.length_b   1.000
_cell.length_c   1.000
_cell.angle_alpha   90.00
_cell.angle_beta   90.00
_cell.angle_gamma   90.00
#
_symmetry.space_group_name_H-M   'P 1'
#
loop_
_entity.id
_entity.type
_entity.pdbx_description
1 polymer ?
#
loop_
_entity_poly.entity_id
_entity_poly.type
_entity_poly.pdbx_seq_one_letter_code
_entity_poly.pdbx_strand_id
1 'polypeptide(L)'
;MIRSGSGAAVLVMFAVVAVVTINIRWWFHVREWSTAILLAALAHLIYGRIMRAWLTRDHRVGIALFKERRFAEAAPRFEASYRAMVDRPWIDRFRWLILGGASEMSYREMALCNAAFCYSQVGGGQKALGLYEQALKEFPGSSLATASLNMLNSVRQPAEPAT
;
A
#
# COMPACT_ATOMS: atom_id res chain seq x y z
N MET A 1 -17.56 -5.86 0.06
CA MET A 1 -18.36 -5.68 1.27
C MET A 1 -17.66 -6.32 2.48
N ILE A 2 -16.69 -5.65 3.13
CA ILE A 2 -16.20 -6.00 4.47
C ILE A 2 -15.88 -4.68 5.18
N ARG A 3 -16.90 -4.10 5.80
CA ARG A 3 -16.79 -2.92 6.67
C ARG A 3 -16.64 -3.27 8.16
N SER A 4 -16.34 -4.52 8.50
CA SER A 4 -16.25 -4.95 9.91
C SER A 4 -14.83 -4.89 10.51
N GLY A 5 -13.83 -4.43 9.75
CA GLY A 5 -12.44 -4.42 10.22
C GLY A 5 -12.06 -3.23 11.12
N SER A 6 -12.78 -2.12 11.08
CA SER A 6 -12.33 -0.90 11.78
C SER A 6 -12.44 -1.01 13.31
N GLY A 7 -13.50 -1.61 13.84
CA GLY A 7 -13.71 -1.73 15.29
C GLY A 7 -12.73 -2.71 15.95
N ALA A 8 -12.59 -3.90 15.38
CA ALA A 8 -11.62 -4.89 15.87
C ALA A 8 -10.18 -4.35 15.80
N ALA A 9 -9.91 -3.60 14.78
CA ALA A 9 -8.67 -2.92 14.53
C ALA A 9 -8.31 -1.93 15.64
N VAL A 10 -9.24 -1.07 15.96
CA VAL A 10 -9.11 -0.08 17.04
C VAL A 10 -8.90 -0.79 18.39
N LEU A 11 -9.65 -1.85 18.65
CA LEU A 11 -9.51 -2.66 19.88
C LEU A 11 -8.11 -3.29 20.01
N VAL A 12 -7.57 -3.86 18.92
CA VAL A 12 -6.20 -4.41 18.92
C VAL A 12 -5.16 -3.33 19.15
N MET A 13 -5.32 -2.15 18.56
CA MET A 13 -4.43 -1.01 18.79
C MET A 13 -4.44 -0.60 20.26
N PHE A 14 -5.61 -0.46 20.88
CA PHE A 14 -5.71 -0.15 22.30
C PHE A 14 -5.09 -1.24 23.17
N ALA A 15 -5.30 -2.53 22.84
CA ALA A 15 -4.69 -3.63 23.56
C ALA A 15 -3.15 -3.59 23.47
N VAL A 16 -2.60 -3.32 22.29
CA VAL A 16 -1.13 -3.17 22.11
C VAL A 16 -0.60 -2.00 22.93
N VAL A 17 -1.26 -0.84 22.86
CA VAL A 17 -0.85 0.33 23.66
C VAL A 17 -0.94 0.03 25.15
N ALA A 18 -1.99 -0.64 25.62
CA ALA A 18 -2.14 -1.03 27.02
C ALA A 18 -1.01 -1.97 27.48
N VAL A 19 -0.70 -3.01 26.70
CA VAL A 19 0.40 -3.93 27.00
C VAL A 19 1.75 -3.19 27.05
N VAL A 20 2.01 -2.32 26.08
CA VAL A 20 3.24 -1.52 26.06
C VAL A 20 3.30 -0.58 27.26
N THR A 21 2.18 0.05 27.63
CA THR A 21 2.11 0.93 28.83
C THR A 21 2.44 0.17 30.11
N ILE A 22 1.88 -1.04 30.30
CA ILE A 22 2.16 -1.89 31.47
C ILE A 22 3.64 -2.26 31.51
N ASN A 23 4.23 -2.64 30.37
CA ASN A 23 5.65 -2.97 30.30
C ASN A 23 6.53 -1.77 30.60
N ILE A 24 6.25 -0.57 30.04
CA ILE A 24 7.00 0.65 30.34
C ILE A 24 6.94 0.95 31.83
N ARG A 25 5.77 0.85 32.44
CA ARG A 25 5.60 1.08 33.86
C ARG A 25 6.44 0.12 34.71
N TRP A 26 6.44 -1.16 34.34
CA TRP A 26 7.17 -2.21 35.08
C TRP A 26 8.69 -2.06 34.94
N TRP A 27 9.20 -1.91 33.70
CA TRP A 27 10.64 -1.88 33.42
C TRP A 27 11.31 -0.55 33.78
N PHE A 28 10.64 0.57 33.56
CA PHE A 28 11.20 1.91 33.78
C PHE A 28 10.75 2.54 35.11
N HIS A 29 9.99 1.81 35.94
CA HIS A 29 9.50 2.29 37.24
C HIS A 29 8.77 3.65 37.17
N VAL A 30 8.09 3.91 36.04
CA VAL A 30 7.32 5.14 35.81
C VAL A 30 6.15 5.19 36.76
N ARG A 31 6.17 6.15 37.69
CA ARG A 31 5.19 6.24 38.77
C ARG A 31 3.82 6.71 38.30
N GLU A 32 3.83 7.65 37.34
CA GLU A 32 2.60 8.27 36.81
C GLU A 32 2.07 7.53 35.61
N TRP A 33 0.79 7.12 35.65
CA TRP A 33 0.14 6.43 34.55
C TRP A 33 0.06 7.28 33.28
N SER A 34 -0.20 8.59 33.42
CA SER A 34 -0.25 9.54 32.30
C SER A 34 1.06 9.55 31.51
N THR A 35 2.20 9.59 32.21
CA THR A 35 3.52 9.56 31.58
C THR A 35 3.78 8.22 30.87
N ALA A 36 3.40 7.11 31.49
CA ALA A 36 3.56 5.78 30.87
C ALA A 36 2.72 5.65 29.59
N ILE A 37 1.49 6.15 29.59
CA ILE A 37 0.60 6.15 28.42
C ILE A 37 1.17 7.03 27.29
N LEU A 38 1.66 8.23 27.61
CA LEU A 38 2.29 9.12 26.63
C LEU A 38 3.53 8.50 26.00
N LEU A 39 4.40 7.89 26.80
CA LEU A 39 5.59 7.20 26.29
C LEU A 39 5.23 6.01 25.42
N ALA A 40 4.21 5.22 25.79
CA ALA A 40 3.72 4.09 24.99
C ALA A 40 3.13 4.56 23.65
N ALA A 41 2.34 5.63 23.66
CA ALA A 41 1.78 6.21 22.45
C ALA A 41 2.88 6.75 21.53
N LEU A 42 3.86 7.46 22.08
CA LEU A 42 5.01 7.96 21.32
C LEU A 42 5.84 6.82 20.73
N ALA A 43 6.14 5.79 21.52
CA ALA A 43 6.85 4.61 21.04
C ALA A 43 6.10 3.91 19.90
N HIS A 44 4.77 3.77 20.02
CA HIS A 44 3.93 3.20 18.99
C HIS A 44 3.94 4.04 17.70
N LEU A 45 3.87 5.35 17.81
CA LEU A 45 3.96 6.26 16.67
C LEU A 45 5.32 6.15 15.95
N ILE A 46 6.41 6.15 16.71
CA ILE A 46 7.77 6.01 16.17
C ILE A 46 7.93 4.66 15.49
N TYR A 47 7.49 3.58 16.14
CA TYR A 47 7.50 2.24 15.57
C TYR A 47 6.72 2.19 14.24
N GLY A 48 5.50 2.72 14.21
CA GLY A 48 4.67 2.76 13.01
C GLY A 48 5.33 3.55 11.87
N ARG A 49 6.01 4.66 12.19
CA ARG A 49 6.76 5.45 11.20
C ARG A 49 7.96 4.69 10.62
N ILE A 50 8.72 4.02 11.48
CA ILE A 50 9.89 3.22 11.05
C ILE A 50 9.43 2.03 10.19
N MET A 51 8.43 1.29 10.66
CA MET A 51 7.88 0.14 9.92
C MET A 51 7.31 0.56 8.58
N ARG A 52 6.55 1.65 8.53
CA ARG A 52 6.05 2.22 7.27
C ARG A 52 7.20 2.58 6.34
N ALA A 53 8.21 3.30 6.83
CA ALA A 53 9.34 3.72 6.02
C ALA A 53 10.10 2.53 5.43
N TRP A 54 10.25 1.46 6.20
CA TRP A 54 10.95 0.25 5.78
C TRP A 54 10.12 -0.62 4.83
N LEU A 55 8.87 -0.92 5.20
CA LEU A 55 7.99 -1.81 4.43
C LEU A 55 7.54 -1.22 3.08
N THR A 56 7.40 0.10 3.01
CA THR A 56 6.97 0.78 1.78
C THR A 56 8.10 1.50 1.05
N ARG A 57 9.37 1.14 1.33
CA ARG A 57 10.54 1.81 0.75
C ARG A 57 10.49 1.83 -0.78
N ASP A 58 10.35 0.68 -1.43
CA ASP A 58 10.32 0.60 -2.88
C ASP A 58 9.12 1.33 -3.47
N HIS A 59 7.96 1.25 -2.83
CA HIS A 59 6.78 2.00 -3.24
C HIS A 59 7.03 3.52 -3.19
N ARG A 60 7.63 4.01 -2.12
CA ARG A 60 7.96 5.45 -1.97
C ARG A 60 9.01 5.92 -2.98
N VAL A 61 10.05 5.11 -3.23
CA VAL A 61 11.05 5.41 -4.26
C VAL A 61 10.38 5.43 -5.63
N GLY A 62 9.51 4.44 -5.92
CA GLY A 62 8.71 4.42 -7.15
C GLY A 62 7.86 5.67 -7.33
N ILE A 63 7.19 6.14 -6.29
CA ILE A 63 6.40 7.39 -6.32
C ILE A 63 7.29 8.64 -6.55
N ALA A 64 8.49 8.69 -5.96
CA ALA A 64 9.41 9.80 -6.19
C ALA A 64 9.84 9.86 -7.66
N LEU A 65 10.29 8.74 -8.22
CA LEU A 65 10.67 8.61 -9.64
C LEU A 65 9.48 8.90 -10.57
N PHE A 66 8.29 8.44 -10.21
CA PHE A 66 7.07 8.72 -10.97
C PHE A 66 6.78 10.22 -11.07
N LYS A 67 6.91 10.96 -9.96
CA LYS A 67 6.73 12.42 -9.94
C LYS A 67 7.75 13.14 -10.81
N GLU A 68 8.96 12.59 -10.90
CA GLU A 68 10.03 13.09 -11.79
C GLU A 68 9.85 12.63 -13.26
N ARG A 69 8.76 11.92 -13.58
CA ARG A 69 8.49 11.31 -14.90
C ARG A 69 9.55 10.30 -15.36
N ARG A 70 10.33 9.76 -14.45
CA ARG A 70 11.33 8.71 -14.70
C ARG A 70 10.67 7.33 -14.68
N PHE A 71 9.72 7.12 -15.60
CA PHE A 71 8.85 5.95 -15.60
C PHE A 71 9.59 4.63 -15.79
N ALA A 72 10.65 4.63 -16.61
CA ALA A 72 11.47 3.44 -16.84
C ALA A 72 12.12 2.92 -15.53
N GLU A 73 12.51 3.84 -14.63
CA GLU A 73 13.11 3.50 -13.34
C GLU A 73 12.06 3.27 -12.24
N ALA A 74 10.91 3.95 -12.35
CA ALA A 74 9.81 3.79 -11.39
C ALA A 74 9.15 2.40 -11.49
N ALA A 75 8.95 1.89 -12.71
CA ALA A 75 8.26 0.63 -12.96
C ALA A 75 8.85 -0.56 -12.17
N PRO A 76 10.17 -0.84 -12.21
CA PRO A 76 10.75 -1.94 -11.46
C PRO A 76 10.65 -1.74 -9.93
N ARG A 77 10.59 -0.49 -9.44
CA ARG A 77 10.37 -0.20 -8.02
C ARG A 77 8.96 -0.57 -7.57
N PHE A 78 7.96 -0.29 -8.38
CA PHE A 78 6.60 -0.72 -8.10
C PHE A 78 6.45 -2.25 -8.16
N GLU A 79 7.10 -2.92 -9.12
CA GLU A 79 7.12 -4.39 -9.15
C GLU A 79 7.81 -4.98 -7.90
N ALA A 80 8.91 -4.39 -7.44
CA ALA A 80 9.57 -4.80 -6.20
C ALA A 80 8.65 -4.59 -4.98
N SER A 81 7.93 -3.46 -4.93
CA SER A 81 6.92 -3.19 -3.91
C SER A 81 5.81 -4.24 -3.91
N TYR A 82 5.29 -4.60 -5.09
CA TYR A 82 4.28 -5.64 -5.23
C TYR A 82 4.78 -6.99 -4.69
N ARG A 83 5.97 -7.45 -5.12
CA ARG A 83 6.58 -8.71 -4.65
C ARG A 83 6.75 -8.73 -3.14
N ALA A 84 7.28 -7.64 -2.56
CA ALA A 84 7.46 -7.53 -1.12
C ALA A 84 6.15 -7.66 -0.32
N MET A 85 5.02 -7.22 -0.89
CA MET A 85 3.70 -7.34 -0.27
C MET A 85 3.07 -8.73 -0.51
N VAL A 86 3.37 -9.39 -1.62
CA VAL A 86 2.96 -10.79 -1.87
C VAL A 86 3.65 -11.73 -0.88
N ASP A 87 4.96 -11.55 -0.66
CA ASP A 87 5.74 -12.37 0.27
C ASP A 87 5.29 -12.18 1.74
N ARG A 88 4.60 -11.07 2.04
CA ARG A 88 4.17 -10.70 3.38
C ARG A 88 2.70 -10.28 3.42
N PRO A 89 1.75 -11.19 3.14
CA PRO A 89 0.33 -10.86 3.01
C PRO A 89 -0.29 -10.28 4.30
N TRP A 90 0.32 -10.55 5.45
CA TRP A 90 -0.09 -10.00 6.74
C TRP A 90 0.07 -8.47 6.81
N ILE A 91 1.01 -7.87 6.06
CA ILE A 91 1.21 -6.42 6.00
C ILE A 91 -0.02 -5.75 5.41
N ASP A 92 -0.52 -6.27 4.31
CA ASP A 92 -1.70 -5.73 3.61
C ASP A 92 -2.98 -5.96 4.45
N ARG A 93 -3.05 -7.10 5.15
CA ARG A 93 -4.16 -7.44 6.05
C ARG A 93 -4.21 -6.52 7.29
N PHE A 94 -3.06 -6.17 7.85
CA PHE A 94 -2.93 -5.33 9.05
C PHE A 94 -2.42 -3.92 8.74
N ARG A 95 -2.56 -3.48 7.48
CA ARG A 95 -2.03 -2.19 7.00
C ARG A 95 -2.46 -0.98 7.83
N TRP A 96 -3.67 -0.98 8.33
CA TRP A 96 -4.20 0.08 9.17
C TRP A 96 -3.49 0.17 10.53
N LEU A 97 -3.07 -0.97 11.12
CA LEU A 97 -2.31 -1.04 12.37
C LEU A 97 -0.84 -0.68 12.15
N ILE A 98 -0.23 -1.26 11.10
CA ILE A 98 1.21 -1.18 10.85
C ILE A 98 1.57 0.11 10.10
N LEU A 99 0.73 0.51 9.15
CA LEU A 99 1.01 1.62 8.25
C LEU A 99 0.15 2.85 8.53
N GLY A 100 -0.84 2.77 9.42
CA GLY A 100 -1.72 3.88 9.79
C GLY A 100 -2.49 4.47 8.61
N GLY A 101 -2.73 3.68 7.55
CA GLY A 101 -3.39 4.13 6.32
C GLY A 101 -4.82 3.63 6.21
N ALA A 102 -5.76 4.55 6.01
CA ALA A 102 -7.18 4.25 5.75
C ALA A 102 -7.50 4.13 4.24
N SER A 103 -6.50 3.88 3.39
CA SER A 103 -6.72 3.74 1.95
C SER A 103 -7.60 2.51 1.65
N GLU A 104 -8.65 2.70 0.84
CA GLU A 104 -9.50 1.59 0.37
C GLU A 104 -8.71 0.65 -0.56
N MET A 105 -7.77 1.20 -1.33
CA MET A 105 -6.90 0.46 -2.24
C MET A 105 -5.74 -0.18 -1.50
N SER A 106 -5.47 -1.46 -1.79
CA SER A 106 -4.33 -2.17 -1.21
C SER A 106 -2.99 -1.70 -1.79
N TYR A 107 -1.89 -1.88 -1.04
CA TYR A 107 -0.55 -1.57 -1.57
C TYR A 107 -0.17 -2.45 -2.77
N ARG A 108 -0.67 -3.69 -2.81
CA ARG A 108 -0.46 -4.61 -3.93
C ARG A 108 -1.15 -4.10 -5.19
N GLU A 109 -2.39 -3.68 -5.08
CA GLU A 109 -3.17 -3.10 -6.17
C GLU A 109 -2.54 -1.81 -6.69
N MET A 110 -2.20 -0.87 -5.78
CA MET A 110 -1.50 0.37 -6.16
C MET A 110 -0.18 0.09 -6.88
N ALA A 111 0.59 -0.88 -6.40
CA ALA A 111 1.88 -1.22 -7.01
C ALA A 111 1.71 -1.78 -8.42
N LEU A 112 0.75 -2.70 -8.65
CA LEU A 112 0.46 -3.22 -9.99
C LEU A 112 0.00 -2.12 -10.95
N CYS A 113 -0.96 -1.30 -10.53
CA CYS A 113 -1.49 -0.23 -11.37
C CYS A 113 -0.43 0.82 -11.70
N ASN A 114 0.40 1.21 -10.73
CA ASN A 114 1.48 2.18 -10.95
C ASN A 114 2.59 1.61 -11.85
N ALA A 115 2.95 0.33 -11.70
CA ALA A 115 3.90 -0.33 -12.58
C ALA A 115 3.37 -0.40 -14.02
N ALA A 116 2.10 -0.80 -14.19
CA ALA A 116 1.43 -0.86 -15.48
C ALA A 116 1.40 0.51 -16.15
N PHE A 117 1.02 1.56 -15.41
CA PHE A 117 1.06 2.93 -15.92
C PHE A 117 2.47 3.32 -16.38
N CYS A 118 3.50 3.09 -15.56
CA CYS A 118 4.87 3.41 -15.93
C CYS A 118 5.30 2.70 -17.22
N TYR A 119 4.97 1.41 -17.38
CA TYR A 119 5.28 0.69 -18.62
C TYR A 119 4.52 1.25 -19.83
N SER A 120 3.27 1.67 -19.67
CA SER A 120 2.53 2.30 -20.78
C SER A 120 3.19 3.59 -21.26
N GLN A 121 3.83 4.36 -20.36
CA GLN A 121 4.51 5.61 -20.70
C GLN A 121 5.86 5.42 -21.43
N VAL A 122 6.46 4.24 -21.34
CA VAL A 122 7.77 3.94 -21.95
C VAL A 122 7.67 2.96 -23.13
N GLY A 123 6.50 2.83 -23.72
CA GLY A 123 6.26 1.97 -24.89
C GLY A 123 6.08 0.49 -24.54
N GLY A 124 6.06 0.13 -23.27
CA GLY A 124 5.85 -1.25 -22.80
C GLY A 124 4.37 -1.67 -22.74
N GLY A 125 3.57 -1.34 -23.75
CA GLY A 125 2.12 -1.53 -23.76
C GLY A 125 1.65 -2.96 -23.45
N GLN A 126 2.33 -3.97 -23.99
CA GLN A 126 1.98 -5.38 -23.70
C GLN A 126 2.19 -5.73 -22.22
N LYS A 127 3.28 -5.26 -21.63
CA LYS A 127 3.57 -5.47 -20.21
C LYS A 127 2.58 -4.72 -19.33
N ALA A 128 2.21 -3.50 -19.73
CA ALA A 128 1.17 -2.72 -19.06
C ALA A 128 -0.17 -3.44 -19.03
N LEU A 129 -0.60 -3.98 -20.17
CA LEU A 129 -1.83 -4.79 -20.27
C LEU A 129 -1.82 -5.97 -19.31
N GLY A 130 -0.76 -6.79 -19.34
CA GLY A 130 -0.65 -7.95 -18.46
C GLY A 130 -0.68 -7.59 -16.98
N LEU A 131 -0.08 -6.46 -16.57
CA LEU A 131 -0.13 -5.99 -15.18
C LEU A 131 -1.52 -5.48 -14.77
N TYR A 132 -2.26 -4.80 -15.65
CA TYR A 132 -3.64 -4.41 -15.37
C TYR A 132 -4.58 -5.62 -15.33
N GLU A 133 -4.41 -6.59 -16.21
CA GLU A 133 -5.15 -7.86 -16.16
C GLU A 133 -4.87 -8.62 -14.87
N GLN A 134 -3.62 -8.67 -14.44
CA GLN A 134 -3.24 -9.24 -13.14
C GLN A 134 -3.91 -8.48 -11.99
N ALA A 135 -3.92 -7.14 -12.05
CA ALA A 135 -4.59 -6.32 -11.04
C ALA A 135 -6.09 -6.64 -10.95
N LEU A 136 -6.77 -6.80 -12.07
CA LEU A 136 -8.20 -7.17 -12.10
C LEU A 136 -8.45 -8.60 -11.62
N LYS A 137 -7.54 -9.53 -11.92
CA LYS A 137 -7.63 -10.92 -11.44
C LYS A 137 -7.52 -10.99 -9.91
N GLU A 138 -6.62 -10.21 -9.32
CA GLU A 138 -6.40 -10.19 -7.87
C GLU A 138 -7.40 -9.28 -7.14
N PHE A 139 -7.84 -8.20 -7.80
CA PHE A 139 -8.72 -7.16 -7.28
C PHE A 139 -9.85 -6.87 -8.29
N PRO A 140 -10.88 -7.74 -8.39
CA PRO A 140 -11.94 -7.60 -9.39
C PRO A 140 -12.74 -6.29 -9.29
N GLY A 141 -12.71 -5.62 -8.14
CA GLY A 141 -13.35 -4.32 -7.89
C GLY A 141 -12.48 -3.10 -8.21
N SER A 142 -11.30 -3.27 -8.79
CA SER A 142 -10.40 -2.16 -9.12
C SER A 142 -10.94 -1.30 -10.26
N SER A 143 -11.54 -0.17 -9.92
CA SER A 143 -12.00 0.82 -10.91
C SER A 143 -10.85 1.41 -11.73
N LEU A 144 -9.70 1.63 -11.09
CA LEU A 144 -8.50 2.16 -11.73
C LEU A 144 -7.96 1.20 -12.80
N ALA A 145 -7.82 -0.09 -12.46
CA ALA A 145 -7.35 -1.10 -13.41
C ALA A 145 -8.34 -1.28 -14.58
N THR A 146 -9.65 -1.30 -14.27
CA THR A 146 -10.69 -1.39 -15.31
C THR A 146 -10.63 -0.21 -16.28
N ALA A 147 -10.61 1.02 -15.77
CA ALA A 147 -10.56 2.22 -16.61
C ALA A 147 -9.28 2.27 -17.46
N SER A 148 -8.15 1.93 -16.86
CA SER A 148 -6.85 1.94 -17.56
C SER A 148 -6.77 0.86 -18.65
N LEU A 149 -7.30 -0.33 -18.39
CA LEU A 149 -7.35 -1.41 -19.36
C LEU A 149 -8.25 -1.03 -20.56
N ASN A 150 -9.42 -0.47 -20.29
CA ASN A 150 -10.33 0.00 -21.33
C ASN A 150 -9.68 1.08 -22.21
N MET A 151 -8.96 2.03 -21.57
CA MET A 151 -8.23 3.06 -22.30
C MET A 151 -7.13 2.46 -23.20
N LEU A 152 -6.34 1.51 -22.69
CA LEU A 152 -5.30 0.87 -23.51
C LEU A 152 -5.89 0.06 -24.68
N ASN A 153 -6.99 -0.62 -24.46
CA ASN A 153 -7.67 -1.40 -25.48
C ASN A 153 -8.30 -0.51 -26.57
N SER A 154 -8.86 0.65 -26.22
CA SER A 154 -9.42 1.59 -27.18
C SER A 154 -8.36 2.21 -28.11
N VAL A 155 -7.15 2.41 -27.61
CA VAL A 155 -6.02 2.88 -28.43
C VAL A 155 -5.49 1.78 -29.35
N ARG A 156 -5.63 0.52 -28.96
CA ARG A 156 -5.16 -0.64 -29.73
C ARG A 156 -6.11 -1.04 -30.85
N GLN A 157 -7.41 -0.79 -30.70
CA GLN A 157 -8.40 -0.97 -31.76
C GLN A 157 -8.55 0.36 -32.51
N PRO A 158 -7.94 0.54 -33.69
CA PRO A 158 -8.26 1.69 -34.53
C PRO A 158 -9.76 1.70 -34.75
N ALA A 159 -10.40 2.86 -34.62
CA ALA A 159 -11.80 3.03 -34.91
C ALA A 159 -12.08 2.42 -36.27
N GLU A 160 -12.97 1.41 -36.33
CA GLU A 160 -13.49 0.87 -37.57
C GLU A 160 -14.12 2.06 -38.33
N PRO A 161 -13.71 2.35 -39.58
CA PRO A 161 -14.25 3.49 -40.29
C PRO A 161 -15.76 3.31 -40.39
N ALA A 162 -16.50 4.30 -39.90
CA ALA A 162 -17.95 4.35 -40.05
C ALA A 162 -18.29 4.31 -41.55
N THR A 163 -18.82 3.18 -42.00
CA THR A 163 -19.39 2.97 -43.35
C THR A 163 -20.74 3.63 -43.43
#